data_70e1047bc0497f2ea9e1945134edc6dd
#
_entry.id   70e1047bc0497f2ea9e1945134edc6dd
#
_cell.length_a   1.000
_cell.length_b   1.000
_cell.length_c   1.000
_cell.angle_alpha   90.00
_cell.angle_beta   90.00
_cell.angle_gamma   90.00
#
_symmetry.space_group_name_H-M   'P 1'
#
loop_
_entity.id
_entity.type
_entity.pdbx_description
1 polymer ?
#
loop_
_entity_poly.entity_id
_entity_poly.type
_entity_poly.pdbx_seq_one_letter_code
_entity_poly.pdbx_strand_id
1 'polypeptide(L)'
;MNEKTISRRSLLKLASASTVTAAAVLPSAARAAQAVQWDETYEIIVVGAGGAGTAAVKAAQKGAKHVVVLEKLNFPGGNTLISQGFINAADPVRQPKQGIKDSWQHHAEQMLEAGDFRGQKDRVDVLCRNAYPTIEWLESLGMQFKPKVIQIFGALYPRSHVPALPKGQGYGTVLSKAAKELGVEVRTGMGVEEIIREKPFEGDVLGVVAKNAKGEIKRIRATRGVVLAAGGFSANKYLRELHDPRVAGLGTDNLPGATGEVAMAAVRVGGYLVGMDFIQSTPGAPAGKKMKLLLNFNVNGSIYVDKRGARIVNEGARRDVIRDAVLGTPERYAYTVCDNENFTSYDEVNRAAIMKGIEAGEAWPAPTIRELAQKMGVDPDGLEKTIKRYNDVYVKNQKDEDFGKTAVNLTKRIDQGPFWACYTGMTVHHTMGGLNTNVKAQVLDWTGSVIPRLYAAGEITGGIHGTNRVGGNAVLDCFVFGQIAGENASQETIAA
;
A
#
# COMPACT_ATOMS: atom_id res chain seq x y z
N MET A 1 -60.22 -18.57 -27.56
CA MET A 1 -59.15 -17.80 -28.21
C MET A 1 -58.06 -18.76 -28.60
N ASN A 2 -57.84 -18.92 -29.92
CA ASN A 2 -57.01 -19.97 -30.51
C ASN A 2 -55.52 -19.71 -30.37
N GLU A 3 -54.85 -20.57 -29.63
CA GLU A 3 -53.38 -20.69 -29.71
C GLU A 3 -53.01 -21.42 -31.00
N LYS A 4 -52.32 -20.71 -31.89
CA LYS A 4 -51.71 -21.31 -33.07
C LYS A 4 -50.30 -21.83 -32.70
N THR A 5 -50.24 -23.13 -32.46
CA THR A 5 -48.98 -23.88 -32.33
C THR A 5 -48.25 -23.90 -33.67
N ILE A 6 -47.09 -23.26 -33.73
CA ILE A 6 -46.20 -23.30 -34.90
C ILE A 6 -45.47 -24.65 -34.91
N SER A 7 -45.76 -25.47 -35.91
CA SER A 7 -45.19 -26.80 -36.05
C SER A 7 -43.71 -26.74 -36.47
N ARG A 8 -42.90 -27.67 -35.96
CA ARG A 8 -41.45 -27.83 -36.29
C ARG A 8 -41.18 -27.94 -37.81
N ARG A 9 -42.19 -28.31 -38.63
CA ARG A 9 -42.05 -28.37 -40.08
C ARG A 9 -42.13 -27.00 -40.77
N SER A 10 -42.70 -26.01 -40.13
CA SER A 10 -42.77 -24.64 -40.65
C SER A 10 -41.48 -23.83 -40.45
N LEU A 11 -40.68 -24.22 -39.46
CA LEU A 11 -39.37 -23.65 -39.19
C LEU A 11 -38.29 -24.14 -40.19
N LEU A 12 -38.42 -25.35 -40.70
CA LEU A 12 -37.48 -25.95 -41.66
C LEU A 12 -37.69 -25.44 -43.10
N LYS A 13 -38.83 -24.84 -43.44
CA LYS A 13 -39.08 -24.27 -44.77
C LYS A 13 -38.64 -22.81 -44.95
N LEU A 14 -38.25 -22.11 -43.88
CA LEU A 14 -37.72 -20.76 -43.95
C LEU A 14 -36.19 -20.69 -44.05
N ALA A 15 -35.49 -21.85 -43.97
CA ALA A 15 -34.03 -21.93 -44.00
C ALA A 15 -33.43 -22.21 -45.40
N SER A 16 -34.21 -22.14 -46.47
CA SER A 16 -33.75 -22.53 -47.82
C SER A 16 -33.77 -21.44 -48.87
N ALA A 17 -33.72 -20.16 -48.46
CA ALA A 17 -33.59 -19.05 -49.46
C ALA A 17 -32.74 -17.90 -48.85
N SER A 18 -31.59 -18.23 -48.34
CA SER A 18 -30.54 -17.22 -48.12
C SER A 18 -29.29 -17.76 -48.80
N THR A 19 -28.97 -17.27 -49.96
CA THR A 19 -27.68 -17.39 -50.61
C THR A 19 -26.63 -16.82 -49.64
N VAL A 20 -26.05 -17.69 -48.84
CA VAL A 20 -24.83 -17.35 -48.10
C VAL A 20 -23.75 -17.21 -49.14
N THR A 21 -23.45 -15.96 -49.51
CA THR A 21 -22.18 -15.65 -50.13
C THR A 21 -21.13 -16.09 -49.13
N ALA A 22 -20.49 -17.23 -49.38
CA ALA A 22 -19.31 -17.65 -48.66
C ALA A 22 -18.26 -16.57 -48.93
N ALA A 23 -18.22 -15.55 -48.07
CA ALA A 23 -17.03 -14.78 -47.91
C ALA A 23 -15.96 -15.79 -47.51
N ALA A 24 -15.09 -16.11 -48.43
CA ALA A 24 -13.89 -16.86 -48.14
C ALA A 24 -13.24 -16.18 -46.95
N VAL A 25 -13.34 -16.78 -45.78
CA VAL A 25 -12.46 -16.48 -44.68
C VAL A 25 -11.10 -16.93 -45.19
N LEU A 26 -10.42 -16.01 -45.89
CA LEU A 26 -9.00 -16.14 -46.12
C LEU A 26 -8.42 -16.41 -44.74
N PRO A 27 -7.62 -17.52 -44.59
CA PRO A 27 -6.85 -17.68 -43.37
C PRO A 27 -6.16 -16.33 -43.19
N SER A 28 -6.36 -15.72 -42.03
CA SER A 28 -5.61 -14.51 -41.68
C SER A 28 -4.16 -14.91 -41.84
N ALA A 29 -3.61 -14.52 -43.02
CA ALA A 29 -2.20 -14.64 -43.25
C ALA A 29 -1.57 -14.06 -41.99
N ALA A 30 -0.73 -14.85 -41.34
CA ALA A 30 0.00 -14.46 -40.18
C ALA A 30 0.46 -13.03 -40.43
N ARG A 31 -0.13 -12.09 -39.67
CA ARG A 31 0.28 -10.70 -39.74
C ARG A 31 1.72 -10.77 -39.27
N ALA A 32 2.64 -10.77 -40.24
CA ALA A 32 4.07 -10.79 -39.94
C ALA A 32 4.26 -9.74 -38.88
N ALA A 33 4.77 -10.13 -37.75
CA ALA A 33 4.91 -9.24 -36.61
C ALA A 33 5.70 -8.04 -37.10
N GLN A 34 4.99 -6.94 -37.36
CA GLN A 34 5.61 -5.73 -37.88
C GLN A 34 6.62 -5.34 -36.80
N ALA A 35 7.90 -5.30 -37.18
CA ALA A 35 8.97 -4.95 -36.25
C ALA A 35 8.58 -3.67 -35.51
N VAL A 36 8.55 -3.72 -34.19
CA VAL A 36 8.15 -2.58 -33.36
C VAL A 36 9.11 -1.42 -33.70
N GLN A 37 8.56 -0.31 -34.15
CA GLN A 37 9.36 0.90 -34.31
C GLN A 37 9.52 1.55 -32.93
N TRP A 38 10.75 1.67 -32.50
CA TRP A 38 11.12 2.25 -31.21
C TRP A 38 11.49 3.73 -31.39
N ASP A 39 10.94 4.56 -30.50
CA ASP A 39 11.28 5.99 -30.42
C ASP A 39 12.59 6.20 -29.66
N GLU A 40 12.83 5.35 -28.66
CA GLU A 40 13.96 5.47 -27.75
C GLU A 40 14.40 4.07 -27.24
N THR A 41 15.66 3.97 -26.81
CA THR A 41 16.23 2.71 -26.31
C THR A 41 17.03 2.95 -25.02
N TYR A 42 16.78 2.14 -24.01
CA TYR A 42 17.50 2.10 -22.74
C TYR A 42 17.95 0.68 -22.42
N GLU A 43 18.90 0.52 -21.51
CA GLU A 43 19.22 -0.80 -20.96
C GLU A 43 18.10 -1.28 -20.04
N ILE A 44 17.69 -0.42 -19.12
CA ILE A 44 16.66 -0.74 -18.13
C ILE A 44 15.63 0.40 -18.06
N ILE A 45 14.36 0.02 -18.08
CA ILE A 45 13.24 0.92 -17.81
C ILE A 45 12.66 0.59 -16.44
N VAL A 46 12.59 1.58 -15.55
CA VAL A 46 11.89 1.47 -14.26
C VAL A 46 10.60 2.26 -14.32
N VAL A 47 9.47 1.61 -14.04
CA VAL A 47 8.14 2.21 -14.11
C VAL A 47 7.67 2.59 -12.72
N GLY A 48 7.73 3.87 -12.40
CA GLY A 48 7.39 4.45 -11.10
C GLY A 48 8.61 4.93 -10.32
N ALA A 49 8.57 6.17 -9.85
CA ALA A 49 9.62 6.83 -9.07
C ALA A 49 9.33 6.84 -7.56
N GLY A 50 8.56 5.87 -7.04
CA GLY A 50 8.35 5.66 -5.60
C GLY A 50 9.53 4.97 -4.91
N GLY A 51 9.34 4.44 -3.70
CA GLY A 51 10.37 3.72 -2.96
C GLY A 51 10.98 2.55 -3.75
N ALA A 52 10.17 1.76 -4.46
CA ALA A 52 10.65 0.65 -5.28
C ALA A 52 11.40 1.12 -6.55
N GLY A 53 11.28 2.39 -6.94
CA GLY A 53 12.10 3.03 -7.97
C GLY A 53 13.60 3.06 -7.64
N THR A 54 14.00 2.70 -6.41
CA THR A 54 15.39 2.37 -6.03
C THR A 54 16.04 1.35 -6.95
N ALA A 55 15.23 0.56 -7.68
CA ALA A 55 15.70 -0.36 -8.71
C ALA A 55 16.63 0.34 -9.72
N ALA A 56 16.31 1.57 -10.12
CA ALA A 56 17.13 2.34 -11.05
C ALA A 56 18.51 2.68 -10.48
N VAL A 57 18.55 3.15 -9.21
CA VAL A 57 19.81 3.45 -8.51
C VAL A 57 20.66 2.19 -8.38
N LYS A 58 20.04 1.07 -7.95
CA LYS A 58 20.75 -0.19 -7.77
C LYS A 58 21.28 -0.76 -9.09
N ALA A 59 20.45 -0.69 -10.16
CA ALA A 59 20.87 -1.14 -11.49
C ALA A 59 22.09 -0.34 -12.02
N ALA A 60 22.07 0.99 -11.85
CA ALA A 60 23.20 1.84 -12.23
C ALA A 60 24.45 1.54 -11.39
N GLN A 61 24.31 1.33 -10.06
CA GLN A 61 25.41 0.89 -9.19
C GLN A 61 26.01 -0.45 -9.61
N LYS A 62 25.21 -1.33 -10.25
CA LYS A 62 25.65 -2.64 -10.77
C LYS A 62 26.11 -2.59 -12.23
N GLY A 63 26.28 -1.40 -12.80
CA GLY A 63 26.94 -1.17 -14.07
C GLY A 63 26.01 -0.96 -15.27
N ALA A 64 24.67 -0.91 -15.11
CA ALA A 64 23.79 -0.48 -16.18
C ALA A 64 24.02 1.01 -16.46
N LYS A 65 24.22 1.37 -17.75
CA LYS A 65 24.64 2.73 -18.14
C LYS A 65 23.49 3.63 -18.58
N HIS A 66 22.48 3.06 -19.22
CA HIS A 66 21.34 3.78 -19.78
C HIS A 66 20.07 3.33 -19.04
N VAL A 67 19.79 3.94 -17.90
CA VAL A 67 18.63 3.64 -17.07
C VAL A 67 17.68 4.83 -17.07
N VAL A 68 16.39 4.58 -17.33
CA VAL A 68 15.32 5.59 -17.25
C VAL A 68 14.26 5.18 -16.23
N VAL A 69 13.79 6.15 -15.48
CA VAL A 69 12.62 6.03 -14.61
C VAL A 69 11.47 6.82 -15.24
N LEU A 70 10.32 6.17 -15.44
CA LEU A 70 9.11 6.79 -15.96
C LEU A 70 8.10 6.95 -14.83
N GLU A 71 7.78 8.20 -14.48
CA GLU A 71 6.84 8.55 -13.41
C GLU A 71 5.61 9.26 -13.99
N LYS A 72 4.44 8.74 -13.68
CA LYS A 72 3.16 9.30 -14.16
C LYS A 72 2.84 10.68 -13.56
N LEU A 73 3.16 10.90 -12.30
CA LEU A 73 2.94 12.17 -11.62
C LEU A 73 4.00 13.20 -12.03
N ASN A 74 3.73 14.48 -11.76
CA ASN A 74 4.65 15.57 -12.09
C ASN A 74 5.83 15.70 -11.11
N PHE A 75 5.95 14.77 -10.15
CA PHE A 75 7.03 14.73 -9.17
C PHE A 75 7.35 13.28 -8.77
N PRO A 76 8.61 12.96 -8.44
CA PRO A 76 9.02 11.66 -7.96
C PRO A 76 8.72 11.47 -6.48
N GLY A 77 8.78 10.24 -5.99
CA GLY A 77 8.68 9.86 -4.58
C GLY A 77 7.44 9.02 -4.24
N GLY A 78 6.37 9.13 -5.02
CA GLY A 78 5.17 8.32 -4.83
C GLY A 78 4.62 8.35 -3.39
N ASN A 79 3.94 7.30 -2.98
CA ASN A 79 3.41 7.18 -1.62
C ASN A 79 4.51 7.09 -0.55
N THR A 80 5.72 6.68 -0.89
CA THR A 80 6.85 6.67 0.03
C THR A 80 7.15 8.07 0.56
N LEU A 81 7.09 9.10 -0.29
CA LEU A 81 7.37 10.48 0.08
C LEU A 81 6.37 11.03 1.12
N ILE A 82 5.08 10.69 0.98
CA ILE A 82 4.02 11.18 1.87
C ILE A 82 3.79 10.30 3.09
N SER A 83 4.34 9.08 3.10
CA SER A 83 4.25 8.14 4.23
C SER A 83 4.97 8.68 5.46
N GLN A 84 4.72 8.11 6.64
CA GLN A 84 5.49 8.44 7.84
C GLN A 84 6.99 8.06 7.71
N GLY A 85 7.34 7.28 6.70
CA GLY A 85 8.72 6.92 6.37
C GLY A 85 9.35 5.87 7.29
N PHE A 86 8.60 5.28 8.23
CA PHE A 86 9.14 4.24 9.10
C PHE A 86 9.53 3.00 8.30
N ILE A 87 10.68 2.42 8.64
CA ILE A 87 11.21 1.20 8.03
C ILE A 87 11.66 0.23 9.12
N ASN A 88 11.25 -1.04 9.02
CA ASN A 88 11.56 -2.06 10.02
C ASN A 88 12.82 -2.84 9.66
N ALA A 89 13.69 -3.04 10.64
CA ALA A 89 14.80 -3.99 10.55
C ALA A 89 15.18 -4.50 11.94
N ALA A 90 15.49 -5.79 12.06
CA ALA A 90 16.23 -6.29 13.21
C ALA A 90 17.65 -5.73 13.11
N ASP A 91 17.99 -4.78 13.99
CA ASP A 91 19.20 -3.96 13.94
C ASP A 91 20.21 -4.43 15.00
N PRO A 92 21.32 -5.06 14.60
CA PRO A 92 22.32 -5.58 15.54
C PRO A 92 23.15 -4.47 16.24
N VAL A 93 22.99 -3.21 15.81
CA VAL A 93 23.74 -2.07 16.37
C VAL A 93 22.88 -1.22 17.32
N ARG A 94 21.65 -0.89 16.91
CA ARG A 94 20.77 0.03 17.66
C ARG A 94 19.97 -0.70 18.75
N GLN A 95 19.42 -1.87 18.45
CA GLN A 95 18.55 -2.61 19.38
C GLN A 95 19.27 -3.09 20.63
N PRO A 96 20.49 -3.66 20.59
CA PRO A 96 21.23 -4.05 21.81
C PRO A 96 21.51 -2.90 22.76
N LYS A 97 21.77 -1.68 22.26
CA LYS A 97 21.96 -0.46 23.07
C LYS A 97 20.69 -0.05 23.83
N GLN A 98 19.54 -0.57 23.45
CA GLN A 98 18.25 -0.34 24.09
C GLN A 98 17.75 -1.56 24.88
N GLY A 99 18.60 -2.60 25.04
CA GLY A 99 18.21 -3.85 25.70
C GLY A 99 17.25 -4.72 24.90
N ILE A 100 17.07 -4.45 23.59
CA ILE A 100 16.16 -5.18 22.71
C ILE A 100 16.91 -6.33 22.05
N LYS A 101 16.37 -7.54 22.18
CA LYS A 101 16.87 -8.74 21.47
C LYS A 101 15.95 -9.03 20.30
N ASP A 102 16.48 -9.03 19.08
CA ASP A 102 15.70 -9.26 17.87
C ASP A 102 16.54 -10.05 16.84
N SER A 103 15.85 -10.58 15.83
CA SER A 103 16.48 -11.27 14.70
C SER A 103 15.59 -11.16 13.46
N TRP A 104 16.17 -11.36 12.28
CA TRP A 104 15.40 -11.41 11.05
C TRP A 104 14.40 -12.57 11.05
N GLN A 105 14.71 -13.69 11.72
CA GLN A 105 13.81 -14.83 11.87
C GLN A 105 12.56 -14.44 12.67
N HIS A 106 12.74 -13.81 13.83
CA HIS A 106 11.65 -13.30 14.65
C HIS A 106 10.81 -12.26 13.88
N HIS A 107 11.44 -11.40 13.07
CA HIS A 107 10.72 -10.47 12.20
C HIS A 107 9.86 -11.22 11.16
N ALA A 108 10.42 -12.27 10.52
CA ALA A 108 9.72 -13.06 9.51
C ALA A 108 8.55 -13.86 10.13
N GLU A 109 8.74 -14.47 11.29
CA GLU A 109 7.69 -15.18 12.03
C GLU A 109 6.51 -14.26 12.33
N GLN A 110 6.78 -13.09 12.91
CA GLN A 110 5.74 -12.10 13.18
C GLN A 110 5.01 -11.60 11.92
N MET A 111 5.71 -11.46 10.81
CA MET A 111 5.07 -11.10 9.53
C MET A 111 4.13 -12.19 9.03
N LEU A 112 4.57 -13.45 9.09
CA LEU A 112 3.73 -14.59 8.67
C LEU A 112 2.49 -14.72 9.53
N GLU A 113 2.62 -14.66 10.86
CA GLU A 113 1.49 -14.67 11.79
C GLU A 113 0.52 -13.50 11.55
N ALA A 114 1.04 -12.27 11.46
CA ALA A 114 0.23 -11.09 11.21
C ALA A 114 -0.53 -11.15 9.88
N GLY A 115 0.04 -11.83 8.89
CA GLY A 115 -0.55 -12.05 7.57
C GLY A 115 -1.36 -13.35 7.46
N ASP A 116 -1.75 -13.97 8.60
CA ASP A 116 -2.49 -15.24 8.67
C ASP A 116 -1.83 -16.37 7.85
N PHE A 117 -0.50 -16.41 7.82
CA PHE A 117 0.31 -17.35 7.04
C PHE A 117 -0.03 -17.39 5.54
N ARG A 118 -0.56 -16.28 5.01
CA ARG A 118 -0.87 -16.11 3.58
C ARG A 118 0.28 -15.43 2.81
N GLY A 119 1.32 -15.01 3.51
CA GLY A 119 2.58 -14.56 2.90
C GLY A 119 3.40 -15.76 2.39
N GLN A 120 4.08 -15.61 1.26
CA GLN A 120 5.01 -16.61 0.73
C GLN A 120 6.30 -16.58 1.56
N LYS A 121 6.54 -17.67 2.30
CA LYS A 121 7.60 -17.73 3.32
C LYS A 121 8.98 -17.38 2.78
N ASP A 122 9.35 -17.89 1.61
CA ASP A 122 10.64 -17.64 0.96
C ASP A 122 10.87 -16.14 0.69
N ARG A 123 9.84 -15.42 0.24
CA ARG A 123 9.88 -13.98 0.00
C ARG A 123 9.89 -13.18 1.30
N VAL A 124 9.13 -13.61 2.30
CA VAL A 124 9.15 -13.00 3.65
C VAL A 124 10.54 -13.16 4.28
N ASP A 125 11.15 -14.33 4.16
CA ASP A 125 12.51 -14.59 4.66
C ASP A 125 13.55 -13.69 3.95
N VAL A 126 13.45 -13.55 2.62
CA VAL A 126 14.30 -12.65 1.83
C VAL A 126 14.12 -11.20 2.28
N LEU A 127 12.89 -10.74 2.46
CA LEU A 127 12.59 -9.40 2.93
C LEU A 127 13.25 -9.11 4.29
N CYS A 128 13.03 -9.99 5.26
CA CYS A 128 13.51 -9.79 6.63
C CYS A 128 15.02 -9.93 6.76
N ARG A 129 15.64 -10.85 6.01
CA ARG A 129 17.10 -11.04 5.97
C ARG A 129 17.81 -9.84 5.38
N ASN A 130 17.22 -9.20 4.37
CA ASN A 130 17.79 -8.03 3.71
C ASN A 130 17.37 -6.70 4.35
N ALA A 131 16.61 -6.72 5.46
CA ALA A 131 16.12 -5.52 6.11
C ALA A 131 17.27 -4.63 6.63
N TYR A 132 18.15 -5.19 7.45
CA TYR A 132 19.29 -4.41 8.00
C TYR A 132 20.32 -4.01 6.93
N PRO A 133 20.74 -4.87 6.00
CA PRO A 133 21.55 -4.46 4.85
C PRO A 133 20.94 -3.31 4.04
N THR A 134 19.61 -3.23 3.97
CA THR A 134 18.92 -2.11 3.31
C THR A 134 19.03 -0.81 4.12
N ILE A 135 18.98 -0.86 5.45
CA ILE A 135 19.28 0.30 6.30
C ILE A 135 20.69 0.81 6.04
N GLU A 136 21.69 -0.07 6.07
CA GLU A 136 23.09 0.28 5.81
C GLU A 136 23.30 0.87 4.41
N TRP A 137 22.62 0.30 3.39
CA TRP A 137 22.68 0.84 2.04
C TRP A 137 22.06 2.25 1.96
N LEU A 138 20.91 2.49 2.59
CA LEU A 138 20.29 3.82 2.65
C LEU A 138 21.18 4.82 3.37
N GLU A 139 21.81 4.43 4.48
CA GLU A 139 22.76 5.28 5.21
C GLU A 139 24.02 5.58 4.37
N SER A 140 24.49 4.63 3.57
CA SER A 140 25.60 4.85 2.63
C SER A 140 25.29 5.88 1.54
N LEU A 141 24.00 6.06 1.20
CA LEU A 141 23.53 7.11 0.31
C LEU A 141 23.31 8.47 1.01
N GLY A 142 23.52 8.51 2.34
CA GLY A 142 23.34 9.71 3.17
C GLY A 142 21.98 9.81 3.89
N MET A 143 21.19 8.73 3.91
CA MET A 143 19.95 8.68 4.72
C MET A 143 20.31 8.76 6.20
N GLN A 144 19.57 9.56 6.94
CA GLN A 144 19.75 9.69 8.38
C GLN A 144 18.52 9.17 9.12
N PHE A 145 18.75 8.32 10.12
CA PHE A 145 17.74 7.83 11.05
C PHE A 145 18.01 8.33 12.46
N LYS A 146 16.96 8.44 13.27
CA LYS A 146 17.09 8.72 14.71
C LYS A 146 17.86 7.58 15.39
N PRO A 147 18.59 7.87 16.48
CA PRO A 147 19.44 6.86 17.12
C PRO A 147 18.71 5.67 17.73
N LYS A 148 17.43 5.85 18.09
CA LYS A 148 16.61 4.81 18.72
C LYS A 148 15.62 4.22 17.71
N VAL A 149 15.47 2.90 17.75
CA VAL A 149 14.33 2.22 17.13
C VAL A 149 13.14 2.24 18.09
N ILE A 150 11.93 2.24 17.52
CA ILE A 150 10.69 2.30 18.28
C ILE A 150 9.70 1.24 17.78
N GLN A 151 8.65 1.00 18.56
CA GLN A 151 7.46 0.28 18.08
C GLN A 151 6.41 1.32 17.67
N ILE A 152 6.04 1.31 16.40
CA ILE A 152 5.02 2.21 15.83
C ILE A 152 3.64 1.54 15.83
N PHE A 153 2.58 2.33 15.61
CA PHE A 153 1.23 1.80 15.40
C PHE A 153 1.18 0.75 14.28
N GLY A 154 0.62 -0.40 14.59
CA GLY A 154 0.55 -1.54 13.67
C GLY A 154 1.85 -2.32 13.50
N ALA A 155 2.92 -1.99 14.23
CA ALA A 155 4.12 -2.83 14.35
C ALA A 155 4.00 -3.74 15.60
N LEU A 156 4.63 -4.90 15.53
CA LEU A 156 4.54 -5.93 16.58
C LEU A 156 5.73 -5.93 17.53
N TYR A 157 6.81 -5.22 17.17
CA TYR A 157 8.06 -5.20 17.93
C TYR A 157 8.83 -3.89 17.71
N PRO A 158 9.65 -3.43 18.67
CA PRO A 158 10.43 -2.19 18.55
C PRO A 158 11.62 -2.37 17.60
N ARG A 159 11.37 -2.29 16.29
CA ARG A 159 12.37 -2.38 15.21
C ARG A 159 12.21 -1.31 14.14
N SER A 160 11.32 -0.34 14.35
CA SER A 160 11.06 0.71 13.36
C SER A 160 12.10 1.81 13.47
N HIS A 161 12.86 2.01 12.39
CA HIS A 161 13.78 3.14 12.23
C HIS A 161 12.98 4.36 11.82
N VAL A 162 13.24 5.48 12.50
CA VAL A 162 12.56 6.74 12.30
C VAL A 162 13.45 7.67 11.47
N PRO A 163 13.03 8.13 10.30
CA PRO A 163 13.78 9.13 9.54
C PRO A 163 14.06 10.40 10.35
N ALA A 164 15.23 11.00 10.17
CA ALA A 164 15.55 12.28 10.79
C ALA A 164 14.72 13.43 10.20
N LEU A 165 14.50 13.43 8.87
CA LEU A 165 13.58 14.34 8.20
C LEU A 165 12.14 13.84 8.32
N PRO A 166 11.15 14.74 8.37
CA PRO A 166 9.74 14.36 8.48
C PRO A 166 9.27 13.49 7.31
N LYS A 167 8.43 12.49 7.60
CA LYS A 167 7.84 11.60 6.60
C LYS A 167 8.91 10.90 5.75
N GLY A 168 8.60 10.60 4.48
CA GLY A 168 9.51 10.01 3.52
C GLY A 168 10.47 10.98 2.82
N GLN A 169 10.58 12.23 3.28
CA GLN A 169 11.40 13.27 2.61
C GLN A 169 12.88 12.87 2.51
N GLY A 170 13.43 12.23 3.55
CA GLY A 170 14.80 11.77 3.54
C GLY A 170 15.09 10.81 2.38
N TYR A 171 14.19 9.87 2.12
CA TYR A 171 14.32 8.93 1.00
C TYR A 171 14.29 9.65 -0.34
N GLY A 172 13.33 10.55 -0.54
CA GLY A 172 13.24 11.35 -1.77
C GLY A 172 14.55 12.12 -2.04
N THR A 173 15.12 12.74 -1.01
CA THR A 173 16.36 13.50 -1.11
C THR A 173 17.55 12.63 -1.52
N VAL A 174 17.80 11.53 -0.78
CA VAL A 174 18.99 10.70 -1.02
C VAL A 174 18.91 9.93 -2.34
N LEU A 175 17.72 9.44 -2.71
CA LEU A 175 17.52 8.69 -3.95
C LEU A 175 17.59 9.60 -5.18
N SER A 176 17.01 10.80 -5.13
CA SER A 176 17.13 11.77 -6.23
C SER A 176 18.58 12.20 -6.45
N LYS A 177 19.33 12.41 -5.35
CA LYS A 177 20.76 12.70 -5.42
C LYS A 177 21.53 11.56 -6.05
N ALA A 178 21.37 10.33 -5.55
CA ALA A 178 22.06 9.15 -6.06
C ALA A 178 21.71 8.87 -7.54
N ALA A 179 20.46 8.99 -7.93
CA ALA A 179 20.03 8.84 -9.32
C ALA A 179 20.75 9.84 -10.24
N LYS A 180 20.82 11.11 -9.84
CA LYS A 180 21.53 12.15 -10.59
C LYS A 180 23.03 11.88 -10.72
N GLU A 181 23.68 11.50 -9.62
CA GLU A 181 25.13 11.20 -9.59
C GLU A 181 25.50 9.99 -10.43
N LEU A 182 24.58 9.02 -10.56
CA LEU A 182 24.75 7.81 -11.38
C LEU A 182 24.27 7.97 -12.83
N GLY A 183 23.80 9.14 -13.23
CA GLY A 183 23.32 9.39 -14.59
C GLY A 183 22.00 8.72 -14.94
N VAL A 184 21.19 8.37 -13.92
CA VAL A 184 19.83 7.84 -14.13
C VAL A 184 18.91 8.95 -14.58
N GLU A 185 18.23 8.75 -15.70
CA GLU A 185 17.24 9.70 -16.21
C GLU A 185 15.90 9.49 -15.49
N VAL A 186 15.31 10.54 -14.94
CA VAL A 186 13.99 10.51 -14.30
C VAL A 186 13.03 11.43 -15.06
N ARG A 187 12.00 10.82 -15.67
CA ARG A 187 10.95 11.53 -16.43
C ARG A 187 9.64 11.52 -15.66
N THR A 188 9.21 12.69 -15.24
CA THR A 188 7.90 12.91 -14.63
C THR A 188 6.85 13.26 -15.67
N GLY A 189 5.56 13.07 -15.35
CA GLY A 189 4.46 13.28 -16.28
C GLY A 189 4.42 12.27 -17.43
N MET A 190 5.05 11.09 -17.27
CA MET A 190 5.14 10.04 -18.26
C MET A 190 4.59 8.73 -17.70
N GLY A 191 3.34 8.39 -18.00
CA GLY A 191 2.65 7.18 -17.58
C GLY A 191 2.85 6.01 -18.55
N VAL A 192 3.13 4.82 -18.03
CA VAL A 192 3.20 3.60 -18.85
C VAL A 192 1.80 2.99 -18.96
N GLU A 193 1.35 2.78 -20.19
CA GLU A 193 0.03 2.23 -20.51
C GLU A 193 0.09 0.75 -20.94
N GLU A 194 1.19 0.35 -21.62
CA GLU A 194 1.36 -1.01 -22.15
C GLU A 194 2.78 -1.53 -21.93
N ILE A 195 2.88 -2.85 -21.80
CA ILE A 195 4.15 -3.59 -21.83
C ILE A 195 4.21 -4.31 -23.19
N ILE A 196 5.32 -4.20 -23.87
CA ILE A 196 5.55 -4.87 -25.15
C ILE A 196 6.32 -6.15 -24.91
N ARG A 197 5.77 -7.28 -25.34
CA ARG A 197 6.37 -8.61 -25.31
C ARG A 197 6.50 -9.17 -26.74
N GLU A 198 7.46 -10.04 -27.00
CA GLU A 198 7.68 -10.61 -28.35
C GLU A 198 6.42 -11.20 -28.97
N LYS A 199 5.68 -11.98 -28.18
CA LYS A 199 4.38 -12.52 -28.51
C LYS A 199 3.46 -12.40 -27.29
N PRO A 200 2.13 -12.37 -27.46
CA PRO A 200 1.22 -12.50 -26.34
C PRO A 200 1.56 -13.76 -25.53
N PHE A 201 1.88 -13.61 -24.25
CA PHE A 201 2.17 -14.70 -23.30
C PHE A 201 3.46 -15.53 -23.55
N GLU A 202 4.31 -15.18 -24.52
CA GLU A 202 5.54 -15.93 -24.83
C GLU A 202 6.71 -14.98 -25.20
N GLY A 203 7.95 -15.41 -24.91
CA GLY A 203 9.18 -14.68 -25.24
C GLY A 203 9.53 -13.58 -24.27
N ASP A 204 10.47 -12.74 -24.64
CA ASP A 204 11.03 -11.68 -23.83
C ASP A 204 10.11 -10.45 -23.77
N VAL A 205 10.13 -9.72 -22.65
CA VAL A 205 9.63 -8.35 -22.60
C VAL A 205 10.66 -7.43 -23.26
N LEU A 206 10.19 -6.65 -24.24
CA LEU A 206 11.03 -5.83 -25.11
C LEU A 206 11.04 -4.34 -24.72
N GLY A 207 10.02 -3.88 -24.01
CA GLY A 207 9.89 -2.48 -23.64
C GLY A 207 8.46 -2.10 -23.22
N VAL A 208 8.17 -0.81 -23.33
CA VAL A 208 6.89 -0.24 -22.90
C VAL A 208 6.34 0.79 -23.88
N VAL A 209 5.03 1.02 -23.82
CA VAL A 209 4.37 2.20 -24.38
C VAL A 209 4.09 3.17 -23.25
N ALA A 210 4.64 4.35 -23.33
CA ALA A 210 4.43 5.42 -22.36
C ALA A 210 3.76 6.63 -23.00
N LYS A 211 2.98 7.37 -22.21
CA LYS A 211 2.23 8.53 -22.68
C LYS A 211 2.42 9.71 -21.72
N ASN A 212 2.67 10.86 -22.26
CA ASN A 212 2.80 12.07 -21.46
C ASN A 212 1.45 12.80 -21.25
N ALA A 213 1.46 13.84 -20.41
CA ALA A 213 0.26 14.63 -20.11
C ALA A 213 -0.34 15.34 -21.34
N LYS A 214 0.42 15.51 -22.43
CA LYS A 214 -0.07 16.08 -23.70
C LYS A 214 -0.68 15.04 -24.63
N GLY A 215 -0.65 13.76 -24.24
CA GLY A 215 -1.14 12.65 -25.06
C GLY A 215 -0.11 12.11 -26.07
N GLU A 216 1.13 12.58 -26.04
CA GLU A 216 2.19 12.08 -26.91
C GLU A 216 2.62 10.68 -26.44
N ILE A 217 2.63 9.74 -27.37
CA ILE A 217 2.96 8.32 -27.13
C ILE A 217 4.41 8.06 -27.53
N LYS A 218 5.13 7.33 -26.70
CA LYS A 218 6.49 6.85 -26.93
C LYS A 218 6.58 5.34 -26.75
N ARG A 219 7.18 4.65 -27.72
CA ARG A 219 7.59 3.25 -27.62
C ARG A 219 9.04 3.21 -27.18
N ILE A 220 9.29 2.76 -25.97
CA ILE A 220 10.61 2.78 -25.35
C ILE A 220 11.11 1.35 -25.21
N ARG A 221 12.24 1.03 -25.85
CA ARG A 221 12.88 -0.29 -25.82
C ARG A 221 13.69 -0.45 -24.55
N ALA A 222 13.62 -1.65 -23.93
CA ALA A 222 14.51 -2.10 -22.88
C ALA A 222 15.39 -3.24 -23.39
N THR A 223 16.71 -3.05 -23.43
CA THR A 223 17.61 -4.09 -23.94
C THR A 223 18.01 -5.10 -22.87
N ARG A 224 17.83 -4.80 -21.59
CA ARG A 224 18.03 -5.74 -20.46
C ARG A 224 16.72 -6.10 -19.77
N GLY A 225 15.88 -5.14 -19.43
CA GLY A 225 14.62 -5.46 -18.77
C GLY A 225 13.80 -4.26 -18.33
N VAL A 226 12.57 -4.57 -17.93
CA VAL A 226 11.59 -3.62 -17.38
C VAL A 226 11.32 -3.97 -15.94
N VAL A 227 11.43 -2.99 -15.04
CA VAL A 227 11.12 -3.11 -13.60
C VAL A 227 9.85 -2.33 -13.30
N LEU A 228 8.81 -3.02 -12.86
CA LEU A 228 7.53 -2.42 -12.48
C LEU A 228 7.57 -2.03 -10.99
N ALA A 229 7.52 -0.73 -10.71
CA ALA A 229 7.60 -0.11 -9.39
C ALA A 229 6.47 0.92 -9.17
N ALA A 230 5.30 0.71 -9.83
CA ALA A 230 4.23 1.69 -9.98
C ALA A 230 3.26 1.79 -8.79
N GLY A 231 3.52 1.05 -7.70
CA GLY A 231 2.65 1.05 -6.52
C GLY A 231 1.37 0.22 -6.68
N GLY A 232 0.49 0.29 -5.69
CA GLY A 232 -0.74 -0.50 -5.63
C GLY A 232 -1.94 0.12 -6.36
N PHE A 233 -3.15 -0.30 -5.97
CA PHE A 233 -4.40 0.10 -6.63
C PHE A 233 -5.40 0.81 -5.69
N SER A 234 -4.95 1.35 -4.56
CA SER A 234 -5.81 1.97 -3.54
C SER A 234 -6.62 3.17 -4.04
N ALA A 235 -6.15 3.90 -5.08
CA ALA A 235 -6.88 4.99 -5.70
C ALA A 235 -7.88 4.53 -6.78
N ASN A 236 -7.85 3.25 -7.19
CA ASN A 236 -8.80 2.70 -8.13
C ASN A 236 -10.04 2.17 -7.40
N LYS A 237 -11.09 2.98 -7.37
CA LYS A 237 -12.34 2.64 -6.69
C LYS A 237 -12.95 1.33 -7.19
N TYR A 238 -12.96 1.12 -8.51
CA TYR A 238 -13.52 -0.09 -9.12
C TYR A 238 -12.78 -1.35 -8.67
N LEU A 239 -11.45 -1.39 -8.79
CA LEU A 239 -10.66 -2.57 -8.41
C LEU A 239 -10.78 -2.91 -6.92
N ARG A 240 -10.69 -1.91 -6.04
CA ARG A 240 -10.77 -2.18 -4.60
C ARG A 240 -12.15 -2.64 -4.15
N GLU A 241 -13.23 -2.08 -4.73
CA GLU A 241 -14.61 -2.49 -4.40
C GLU A 241 -14.98 -3.84 -5.03
N LEU A 242 -14.41 -4.17 -6.19
CA LEU A 242 -14.53 -5.49 -6.81
C LEU A 242 -13.92 -6.59 -5.93
N HIS A 243 -12.75 -6.34 -5.37
CA HIS A 243 -12.01 -7.32 -4.59
C HIS A 243 -12.39 -7.35 -3.10
N ASP A 244 -12.75 -6.20 -2.51
CA ASP A 244 -13.28 -6.13 -1.14
C ASP A 244 -14.48 -5.17 -1.07
N PRO A 245 -15.72 -5.67 -1.22
CA PRO A 245 -16.91 -4.83 -1.13
C PRO A 245 -17.07 -4.07 0.20
N ARG A 246 -16.41 -4.49 1.29
CA ARG A 246 -16.47 -3.82 2.60
C ARG A 246 -15.87 -2.41 2.53
N VAL A 247 -14.90 -2.18 1.64
CA VAL A 247 -14.26 -0.87 1.44
C VAL A 247 -15.03 0.06 0.51
N ALA A 248 -16.25 -0.34 0.05
CA ALA A 248 -17.08 0.49 -0.80
C ALA A 248 -17.37 1.85 -0.16
N GLY A 249 -17.18 2.90 -0.95
CA GLY A 249 -17.39 4.29 -0.52
C GLY A 249 -16.26 4.89 0.30
N LEU A 250 -15.22 4.12 0.69
CA LEU A 250 -14.08 4.67 1.41
C LEU A 250 -13.19 5.53 0.50
N GLY A 251 -12.56 6.56 1.09
CA GLY A 251 -11.45 7.28 0.49
C GLY A 251 -10.14 6.48 0.53
N THR A 252 -9.05 7.12 0.12
CA THR A 252 -7.69 6.63 0.33
C THR A 252 -6.80 7.78 0.80
N ASP A 253 -5.78 7.47 1.60
CA ASP A 253 -4.74 8.39 2.02
C ASP A 253 -3.51 8.37 1.08
N ASN A 254 -3.59 7.57 0.02
CA ASN A 254 -2.55 7.48 -1.01
C ASN A 254 -2.73 8.53 -2.11
N LEU A 255 -1.65 8.75 -2.86
CA LEU A 255 -1.64 9.61 -4.03
C LEU A 255 -2.56 9.05 -5.14
N PRO A 256 -3.13 9.94 -5.99
CA PRO A 256 -4.03 9.52 -7.06
C PRO A 256 -3.37 8.63 -8.13
N GLY A 257 -2.04 8.53 -8.13
CA GLY A 257 -1.28 7.66 -9.00
C GLY A 257 -1.41 6.15 -8.71
N ALA A 258 -1.87 5.75 -7.52
CA ALA A 258 -2.02 4.35 -7.12
C ALA A 258 -3.26 3.69 -7.75
N THR A 259 -3.26 3.51 -9.06
CA THR A 259 -4.43 3.06 -9.84
C THR A 259 -4.40 1.59 -10.27
N GLY A 260 -3.25 0.89 -10.11
CA GLY A 260 -3.08 -0.50 -10.51
C GLY A 260 -2.98 -0.72 -12.03
N GLU A 261 -2.98 0.31 -12.85
CA GLU A 261 -2.99 0.21 -14.32
C GLU A 261 -1.77 -0.54 -14.88
N VAL A 262 -0.60 -0.35 -14.27
CA VAL A 262 0.64 -1.03 -14.69
C VAL A 262 0.60 -2.53 -14.35
N ALA A 263 0.02 -2.90 -13.21
CA ALA A 263 -0.22 -4.32 -12.90
C ALA A 263 -1.17 -4.95 -13.91
N MET A 264 -2.24 -4.25 -14.32
CA MET A 264 -3.14 -4.72 -15.38
C MET A 264 -2.45 -4.78 -16.74
N ALA A 265 -1.50 -3.88 -17.03
CA ALA A 265 -0.67 -3.98 -18.24
C ALA A 265 0.20 -5.24 -18.23
N ALA A 266 0.76 -5.60 -17.08
CA ALA A 266 1.52 -6.85 -16.93
C ALA A 266 0.63 -8.10 -17.09
N VAL A 267 -0.62 -8.07 -16.61
CA VAL A 267 -1.58 -9.17 -16.83
C VAL A 267 -1.83 -9.39 -18.33
N ARG A 268 -1.95 -8.33 -19.14
CA ARG A 268 -2.14 -8.45 -20.60
C ARG A 268 -0.99 -9.16 -21.32
N VAL A 269 0.19 -9.22 -20.72
CA VAL A 269 1.36 -9.94 -21.25
C VAL A 269 1.68 -11.23 -20.50
N GLY A 270 0.75 -11.72 -19.66
CA GLY A 270 0.84 -13.00 -18.95
C GLY A 270 1.17 -12.93 -17.47
N GLY A 271 1.35 -11.75 -16.87
CA GLY A 271 1.58 -11.60 -15.43
C GLY A 271 0.38 -12.12 -14.63
N TYR A 272 0.65 -12.82 -13.53
CA TYR A 272 -0.37 -13.38 -12.67
C TYR A 272 -0.52 -12.59 -11.37
N LEU A 273 -1.77 -12.33 -10.96
CA LEU A 273 -2.08 -11.59 -9.73
C LEU A 273 -2.40 -12.54 -8.58
N VAL A 274 -1.95 -12.19 -7.39
CA VAL A 274 -2.24 -12.94 -6.15
C VAL A 274 -2.67 -11.99 -5.03
N GLY A 275 -3.55 -12.46 -4.15
CA GLY A 275 -3.95 -11.75 -2.92
C GLY A 275 -4.69 -10.44 -3.14
N MET A 276 -5.37 -10.24 -4.26
CA MET A 276 -6.05 -8.99 -4.60
C MET A 276 -7.13 -8.59 -3.59
N ASP A 277 -7.71 -9.55 -2.86
CA ASP A 277 -8.72 -9.32 -1.81
C ASP A 277 -8.10 -8.78 -0.52
N PHE A 278 -6.77 -8.77 -0.39
CA PHE A 278 -6.09 -8.30 0.79
C PHE A 278 -5.89 -6.78 0.70
N ILE A 279 -6.89 -6.04 1.17
CA ILE A 279 -6.90 -4.57 1.17
C ILE A 279 -6.90 -4.07 2.60
N GLN A 280 -5.84 -3.37 2.98
CA GLN A 280 -5.69 -2.81 4.32
C GLN A 280 -6.26 -1.40 4.37
N SER A 281 -7.15 -1.19 5.35
CA SER A 281 -7.62 0.15 5.71
C SER A 281 -6.94 0.61 7.00
N THR A 282 -6.87 1.91 7.21
CA THR A 282 -6.40 2.52 8.45
C THR A 282 -7.43 3.51 8.96
N PRO A 283 -7.48 3.78 10.27
CA PRO A 283 -8.29 4.87 10.78
C PRO A 283 -8.00 6.18 10.03
N GLY A 284 -9.05 6.84 9.57
CA GLY A 284 -9.00 8.03 8.75
C GLY A 284 -10.31 8.81 8.82
N ALA A 285 -10.47 9.84 8.01
CA ALA A 285 -11.71 10.59 7.96
C ALA A 285 -12.85 9.73 7.38
N PRO A 286 -14.06 9.78 7.95
CA PRO A 286 -15.23 9.20 7.31
C PRO A 286 -15.50 9.83 5.93
N ALA A 287 -16.29 9.15 5.10
CA ALA A 287 -16.70 9.69 3.82
C ALA A 287 -17.36 11.08 3.98
N GLY A 288 -16.95 12.03 3.15
CA GLY A 288 -17.46 13.41 3.19
C GLY A 288 -16.87 14.31 4.27
N LYS A 289 -15.98 13.81 5.13
CA LYS A 289 -15.25 14.59 6.13
C LYS A 289 -13.88 15.01 5.63
N LYS A 290 -13.38 16.15 6.13
CA LYS A 290 -12.14 16.79 5.66
C LYS A 290 -10.96 16.59 6.59
N MET A 291 -11.19 16.27 7.87
CA MET A 291 -10.14 16.10 8.86
C MET A 291 -9.24 14.92 8.49
N LYS A 292 -7.98 15.19 8.18
CA LYS A 292 -7.01 14.18 7.75
C LYS A 292 -6.27 13.51 8.91
N LEU A 293 -6.20 14.18 10.04
CA LEU A 293 -5.48 13.70 11.21
C LEU A 293 -6.47 13.42 12.34
N LEU A 294 -6.36 12.25 12.95
CA LEU A 294 -7.22 11.76 14.02
C LEU A 294 -6.44 11.65 15.34
N LEU A 295 -7.18 11.61 16.44
CA LEU A 295 -6.64 11.37 17.79
C LEU A 295 -6.31 9.89 18.04
N ASN A 296 -5.84 9.16 17.04
CA ASN A 296 -5.71 7.69 17.10
C ASN A 296 -4.26 7.17 17.09
N PHE A 297 -3.25 8.03 17.04
CA PHE A 297 -1.85 7.58 17.02
C PHE A 297 -1.38 7.11 18.39
N ASN A 298 -1.93 7.67 19.48
CA ASN A 298 -1.62 7.24 20.82
C ASN A 298 -2.80 6.45 21.38
N VAL A 299 -2.75 5.13 21.23
CA VAL A 299 -3.82 4.23 21.69
C VAL A 299 -3.88 4.08 23.23
N ASN A 300 -2.82 4.49 23.94
CA ASN A 300 -2.79 4.49 25.41
C ASN A 300 -3.49 5.75 25.93
N GLY A 301 -4.62 5.60 26.57
CA GLY A 301 -5.47 6.73 27.04
C GLY A 301 -6.40 7.28 25.94
N SER A 302 -6.74 6.45 24.94
CA SER A 302 -7.83 6.73 24.00
C SER A 302 -8.71 5.52 23.76
N ILE A 303 -9.98 5.76 23.40
CA ILE A 303 -10.96 4.72 23.08
C ILE A 303 -11.78 5.08 21.86
N TYR A 304 -12.30 4.05 21.15
CA TYR A 304 -13.26 4.23 20.06
C TYR A 304 -14.68 3.88 20.52
N VAL A 305 -15.60 4.81 20.33
CA VAL A 305 -16.99 4.65 20.76
C VAL A 305 -17.98 4.87 19.60
N ASP A 306 -19.13 4.21 19.68
CA ASP A 306 -20.26 4.44 18.79
C ASP A 306 -21.18 5.57 19.34
N LYS A 307 -22.31 5.83 18.66
CA LYS A 307 -23.30 6.84 19.09
C LYS A 307 -23.99 6.54 20.42
N ARG A 308 -23.93 5.30 20.90
CA ARG A 308 -24.44 4.93 22.23
C ARG A 308 -23.41 5.20 23.32
N GLY A 309 -22.24 5.76 22.97
CA GLY A 309 -21.12 5.94 23.88
C GLY A 309 -20.43 4.63 24.29
N ALA A 310 -20.77 3.53 23.63
CA ALA A 310 -20.20 2.21 23.92
C ALA A 310 -18.87 2.04 23.15
N ARG A 311 -17.85 1.53 23.84
CA ARG A 311 -16.58 1.14 23.21
C ARG A 311 -16.80 -0.02 22.23
N ILE A 312 -16.13 -0.02 21.07
CA ILE A 312 -16.43 -0.96 19.97
C ILE A 312 -15.27 -1.93 19.64
N VAL A 313 -14.05 -1.64 20.06
CA VAL A 313 -12.88 -2.44 19.66
C VAL A 313 -11.67 -2.18 20.56
N ASN A 314 -10.67 -3.07 20.53
CA ASN A 314 -9.31 -2.75 20.97
C ASN A 314 -8.66 -1.79 19.96
N GLU A 315 -8.35 -0.59 20.38
CA GLU A 315 -7.77 0.47 19.56
C GLU A 315 -6.34 0.17 19.07
N GLY A 316 -5.67 -0.78 19.74
CA GLY A 316 -4.36 -1.31 19.36
C GLY A 316 -4.41 -2.62 18.57
N ALA A 317 -5.59 -3.08 18.16
CA ALA A 317 -5.77 -4.31 17.41
C ALA A 317 -5.22 -4.20 15.97
N ARG A 318 -5.24 -5.32 15.26
CA ARG A 318 -4.96 -5.38 13.82
C ARG A 318 -5.90 -4.43 13.06
N ARG A 319 -5.40 -3.85 12.00
CA ARG A 319 -6.14 -2.84 11.21
C ARG A 319 -7.42 -3.36 10.59
N ASP A 320 -7.47 -4.63 10.20
CA ASP A 320 -8.68 -5.29 9.69
C ASP A 320 -9.75 -5.45 10.79
N VAL A 321 -9.36 -5.80 12.01
CA VAL A 321 -10.26 -5.87 13.19
C VAL A 321 -10.86 -4.49 13.49
N ILE A 322 -10.02 -3.45 13.50
CA ILE A 322 -10.47 -2.06 13.68
C ILE A 322 -11.40 -1.65 12.54
N ARG A 323 -11.05 -1.95 11.28
CA ARG A 323 -11.88 -1.66 10.12
C ARG A 323 -13.27 -2.28 10.26
N ASP A 324 -13.32 -3.56 10.56
CA ASP A 324 -14.59 -4.29 10.60
C ASP A 324 -15.47 -3.80 11.76
N ALA A 325 -14.89 -3.44 12.91
CA ALA A 325 -15.62 -2.84 14.02
C ALA A 325 -16.17 -1.44 13.67
N VAL A 326 -15.35 -0.57 13.06
CA VAL A 326 -15.78 0.79 12.69
C VAL A 326 -16.82 0.76 11.59
N LEU A 327 -16.61 -0.03 10.53
CA LEU A 327 -17.56 -0.15 9.42
C LEU A 327 -18.82 -0.93 9.77
N GLY A 328 -18.77 -1.73 10.84
CA GLY A 328 -19.91 -2.46 11.40
C GLY A 328 -20.89 -1.58 12.22
N THR A 329 -20.51 -0.34 12.54
CA THR A 329 -21.44 0.61 13.15
C THR A 329 -22.51 1.06 12.14
N PRO A 330 -23.75 1.42 12.55
CA PRO A 330 -24.77 1.88 11.62
C PRO A 330 -24.33 3.07 10.74
N GLU A 331 -23.53 3.95 11.30
CA GLU A 331 -22.99 5.14 10.64
C GLU A 331 -21.78 4.85 9.76
N ARG A 332 -21.17 3.67 9.87
CA ARG A 332 -19.90 3.27 9.26
C ARG A 332 -18.73 4.17 9.69
N TYR A 333 -18.82 4.76 10.87
CA TYR A 333 -17.75 5.47 11.57
C TYR A 333 -17.96 5.38 13.09
N ALA A 334 -16.92 5.69 13.83
CA ALA A 334 -16.90 5.79 15.29
C ALA A 334 -16.39 7.18 15.69
N TYR A 335 -16.18 7.35 16.98
CA TYR A 335 -15.53 8.52 17.55
C TYR A 335 -14.32 8.07 18.36
N THR A 336 -13.17 8.72 18.17
CA THR A 336 -12.06 8.62 19.13
C THR A 336 -12.31 9.60 20.25
N VAL A 337 -12.17 9.14 21.49
CA VAL A 337 -12.26 9.93 22.71
C VAL A 337 -10.96 9.78 23.51
N CYS A 338 -10.40 10.90 23.96
CA CYS A 338 -9.23 10.94 24.83
C CYS A 338 -9.28 12.15 25.78
N ASP A 339 -8.33 12.25 26.67
CA ASP A 339 -8.16 13.39 27.57
C ASP A 339 -7.04 14.35 27.13
N ASN A 340 -6.78 15.37 27.95
CA ASN A 340 -5.78 16.38 27.67
C ASN A 340 -4.33 15.84 27.73
N GLU A 341 -4.05 14.86 28.56
CA GLU A 341 -2.72 14.23 28.60
C GLU A 341 -2.41 13.55 27.28
N ASN A 342 -3.38 12.80 26.72
CA ASN A 342 -3.24 12.18 25.41
C ASN A 342 -3.10 13.23 24.31
N PHE A 343 -3.97 14.25 24.27
CA PHE A 343 -3.93 15.32 23.28
C PHE A 343 -2.58 16.09 23.28
N THR A 344 -2.04 16.42 24.45
CA THR A 344 -0.76 17.15 24.56
C THR A 344 0.45 16.30 24.21
N SER A 345 0.31 14.99 24.16
CA SER A 345 1.38 14.07 23.71
C SER A 345 1.66 14.15 22.20
N TYR A 346 0.73 14.73 21.43
CA TYR A 346 0.95 14.99 20.00
C TYR A 346 1.90 16.17 19.79
N ASP A 347 2.69 16.13 18.74
CA ASP A 347 3.51 17.26 18.33
C ASP A 347 2.65 18.47 17.89
N GLU A 348 3.28 19.61 17.75
CA GLU A 348 2.61 20.88 17.42
C GLU A 348 1.88 20.82 16.06
N VAL A 349 2.49 20.18 15.05
CA VAL A 349 1.91 20.05 13.70
C VAL A 349 0.62 19.22 13.76
N ASN A 350 0.66 18.12 14.52
CA ASN A 350 -0.49 17.25 14.70
C ASN A 350 -1.60 17.95 15.50
N ARG A 351 -1.27 18.64 16.59
CA ARG A 351 -2.26 19.44 17.35
C ARG A 351 -2.89 20.53 16.48
N ALA A 352 -2.12 21.25 15.69
CA ALA A 352 -2.65 22.27 14.77
C ALA A 352 -3.62 21.69 13.73
N ALA A 353 -3.38 20.44 13.25
CA ALA A 353 -4.31 19.76 12.36
C ALA A 353 -5.63 19.37 13.06
N ILE A 354 -5.57 18.95 14.33
CA ILE A 354 -6.76 18.67 15.15
C ILE A 354 -7.58 19.96 15.38
N MET A 355 -6.90 21.09 15.66
CA MET A 355 -7.57 22.39 15.82
C MET A 355 -8.35 22.79 14.56
N LYS A 356 -7.82 22.54 13.36
CA LYS A 356 -8.57 22.74 12.10
C LYS A 356 -9.80 21.81 12.00
N GLY A 357 -9.73 20.62 12.56
CA GLY A 357 -10.88 19.72 12.68
C GLY A 357 -12.01 20.31 13.53
N ILE A 358 -11.66 21.08 14.58
CA ILE A 358 -12.66 21.78 15.42
C ILE A 358 -13.36 22.88 14.61
N GLU A 359 -12.62 23.69 13.87
CA GLU A 359 -13.17 24.72 12.98
C GLU A 359 -14.12 24.11 11.91
N ALA A 360 -13.83 22.90 11.47
CA ALA A 360 -14.66 22.16 10.52
C ALA A 360 -15.87 21.44 11.16
N GLY A 361 -16.02 21.47 12.50
CA GLY A 361 -17.05 20.71 13.21
C GLY A 361 -16.84 19.18 13.17
N GLU A 362 -15.61 18.74 13.06
CA GLU A 362 -15.23 17.33 12.94
C GLU A 362 -14.42 16.81 14.14
N ALA A 363 -14.04 17.72 15.04
CA ALA A 363 -13.45 17.43 16.35
C ALA A 363 -14.02 18.35 17.41
N TRP A 364 -14.00 17.91 18.66
CA TRP A 364 -14.63 18.65 19.77
C TRP A 364 -13.75 18.60 21.03
N PRO A 365 -13.50 19.75 21.67
CA PRO A 365 -13.06 19.85 23.04
C PRO A 365 -14.24 20.11 23.98
N ALA A 366 -14.18 19.58 25.21
CA ALA A 366 -15.12 19.92 26.27
C ALA A 366 -14.49 19.75 27.67
N PRO A 367 -14.91 20.55 28.68
CA PRO A 367 -14.39 20.44 30.03
C PRO A 367 -14.80 19.16 30.75
N THR A 368 -15.95 18.54 30.37
CA THR A 368 -16.45 17.31 30.94
C THR A 368 -16.80 16.26 29.88
N ILE A 369 -16.82 14.98 30.24
CA ILE A 369 -17.22 13.88 29.36
C ILE A 369 -18.68 14.05 28.89
N ARG A 370 -19.56 14.49 29.78
CA ARG A 370 -20.98 14.74 29.44
C ARG A 370 -21.15 15.81 28.40
N GLU A 371 -20.49 16.95 28.55
CA GLU A 371 -20.50 18.02 27.54
C GLU A 371 -19.86 17.59 26.24
N LEU A 372 -18.80 16.79 26.29
CA LEU A 372 -18.17 16.23 25.12
C LEU A 372 -19.17 15.34 24.33
N ALA A 373 -19.86 14.44 25.02
CA ALA A 373 -20.86 13.57 24.42
C ALA A 373 -22.00 14.36 23.76
N GLN A 374 -22.47 15.42 24.43
CA GLN A 374 -23.51 16.31 23.85
C GLN A 374 -23.04 16.99 22.57
N LYS A 375 -21.81 17.52 22.54
CA LYS A 375 -21.22 18.13 21.32
C LYS A 375 -21.05 17.15 20.18
N MET A 376 -20.72 15.90 20.49
CA MET A 376 -20.57 14.82 19.51
C MET A 376 -21.91 14.27 19.00
N GLY A 377 -23.02 14.50 19.70
CA GLY A 377 -24.30 13.83 19.45
C GLY A 377 -24.27 12.34 19.83
N VAL A 378 -23.56 12.01 20.89
CA VAL A 378 -23.40 10.68 21.47
C VAL A 378 -24.16 10.63 22.79
N ASP A 379 -24.67 9.44 23.20
CA ASP A 379 -25.35 9.25 24.48
C ASP A 379 -24.40 9.60 25.65
N PRO A 380 -24.73 10.64 26.46
CA PRO A 380 -23.87 11.07 27.55
C PRO A 380 -23.75 10.03 28.69
N ASP A 381 -24.81 9.36 29.03
CA ASP A 381 -24.80 8.36 30.09
C ASP A 381 -24.02 7.11 29.67
N GLY A 382 -24.16 6.71 28.40
CA GLY A 382 -23.39 5.63 27.83
C GLY A 382 -21.88 5.95 27.79
N LEU A 383 -21.49 7.16 27.40
CA LEU A 383 -20.09 7.55 27.34
C LEU A 383 -19.47 7.65 28.75
N GLU A 384 -20.16 8.26 29.74
CA GLU A 384 -19.67 8.33 31.11
C GLU A 384 -19.47 6.92 31.69
N LYS A 385 -20.43 6.01 31.48
CA LYS A 385 -20.34 4.62 31.90
C LYS A 385 -19.13 3.91 31.26
N THR A 386 -18.89 4.13 29.99
CA THR A 386 -17.77 3.56 29.24
C THR A 386 -16.43 4.05 29.80
N ILE A 387 -16.27 5.37 29.98
CA ILE A 387 -15.04 5.97 30.52
C ILE A 387 -14.78 5.48 31.93
N LYS A 388 -15.83 5.42 32.79
CA LYS A 388 -15.70 4.89 34.12
C LYS A 388 -15.23 3.44 34.12
N ARG A 389 -15.81 2.57 33.27
CA ARG A 389 -15.40 1.16 33.13
C ARG A 389 -13.96 1.06 32.64
N TYR A 390 -13.58 1.85 31.63
CA TYR A 390 -12.21 1.89 31.10
C TYR A 390 -11.21 2.21 32.24
N ASN A 391 -11.46 3.27 32.99
CA ASN A 391 -10.57 3.74 34.05
C ASN A 391 -10.52 2.79 35.26
N ASP A 392 -11.70 2.38 35.80
CA ASP A 392 -11.81 1.69 37.08
C ASP A 392 -11.66 0.17 36.96
N VAL A 393 -11.84 -0.40 35.78
CA VAL A 393 -11.71 -1.83 35.54
C VAL A 393 -10.47 -2.14 34.72
N TYR A 394 -10.37 -1.61 33.47
CA TYR A 394 -9.30 -2.06 32.57
C TYR A 394 -7.94 -1.46 32.95
N VAL A 395 -7.86 -0.14 33.11
CA VAL A 395 -6.60 0.51 33.50
C VAL A 395 -6.17 0.09 34.89
N LYS A 396 -7.08 0.07 35.85
CA LYS A 396 -6.78 -0.33 37.25
C LYS A 396 -6.25 -1.77 37.33
N ASN A 397 -6.84 -2.70 36.59
CA ASN A 397 -6.48 -4.11 36.60
C ASN A 397 -5.44 -4.50 35.53
N GLN A 398 -5.01 -3.57 34.70
CA GLN A 398 -4.12 -3.78 33.54
C GLN A 398 -4.65 -4.91 32.64
N LYS A 399 -5.97 -5.04 32.52
CA LYS A 399 -6.65 -6.09 31.75
C LYS A 399 -7.95 -5.57 31.14
N ASP A 400 -8.04 -5.64 29.83
CA ASP A 400 -9.26 -5.36 29.06
C ASP A 400 -10.01 -6.66 28.79
N GLU A 401 -11.07 -6.89 29.56
CA GLU A 401 -11.88 -8.11 29.45
C GLU A 401 -12.83 -8.11 28.25
N ASP A 402 -13.14 -6.93 27.69
CA ASP A 402 -14.11 -6.80 26.62
C ASP A 402 -13.45 -6.97 25.22
N PHE A 403 -12.26 -6.40 25.02
CA PHE A 403 -11.62 -6.38 23.70
C PHE A 403 -10.13 -6.78 23.70
N GLY A 404 -9.56 -7.09 24.85
CA GLY A 404 -8.20 -7.60 24.95
C GLY A 404 -7.11 -6.56 24.64
N LYS A 405 -7.33 -5.27 24.92
CA LYS A 405 -6.28 -4.25 24.81
C LYS A 405 -5.13 -4.61 25.74
N THR A 406 -3.90 -4.57 25.23
CA THR A 406 -2.72 -5.03 25.97
C THR A 406 -2.38 -4.12 27.16
N ALA A 407 -1.81 -4.67 28.22
CA ALA A 407 -1.44 -3.94 29.45
C ALA A 407 -0.55 -2.72 29.15
N VAL A 408 0.37 -2.80 28.18
CA VAL A 408 1.23 -1.67 27.79
C VAL A 408 0.45 -0.48 27.25
N ASN A 409 -0.76 -0.70 26.75
CA ASN A 409 -1.69 0.31 26.24
C ASN A 409 -2.82 0.66 27.25
N LEU A 410 -2.73 0.17 28.50
CA LEU A 410 -3.68 0.41 29.57
C LEU A 410 -3.04 1.13 30.77
N THR A 411 -1.98 1.91 30.53
CA THR A 411 -1.26 2.61 31.61
C THR A 411 -1.81 4.00 31.90
N LYS A 412 -2.65 4.54 31.00
CA LYS A 412 -3.21 5.88 31.12
C LYS A 412 -4.73 5.86 31.29
N ARG A 413 -5.23 6.61 32.25
CA ARG A 413 -6.65 6.88 32.47
C ARG A 413 -7.12 7.97 31.48
N ILE A 414 -8.42 8.10 31.31
CA ILE A 414 -9.08 9.22 30.62
C ILE A 414 -9.83 10.03 31.70
N ASP A 415 -9.13 10.92 32.40
CA ASP A 415 -9.68 11.67 33.50
C ASP A 415 -9.12 13.11 33.67
N GLN A 416 -8.22 13.53 32.77
CA GLN A 416 -7.62 14.87 32.81
C GLN A 416 -8.29 15.78 31.76
N GLY A 417 -9.27 16.55 32.14
CA GLY A 417 -9.92 17.54 31.26
C GLY A 417 -8.97 18.66 30.81
N PRO A 418 -9.26 19.38 29.72
CA PRO A 418 -10.39 19.14 28.83
C PRO A 418 -10.29 17.81 28.09
N PHE A 419 -11.46 17.24 27.77
CA PHE A 419 -11.57 16.02 26.98
C PHE A 419 -11.71 16.35 25.49
N TRP A 420 -11.24 15.45 24.65
CA TRP A 420 -11.16 15.63 23.21
C TRP A 420 -11.80 14.46 22.47
N ALA A 421 -12.48 14.78 21.38
CA ALA A 421 -12.98 13.75 20.48
C ALA A 421 -12.86 14.20 19.01
N CYS A 422 -12.85 13.21 18.12
CA CYS A 422 -12.99 13.43 16.67
C CYS A 422 -13.70 12.26 16.02
N TYR A 423 -14.21 12.46 14.80
CA TYR A 423 -14.66 11.34 13.98
C TYR A 423 -13.52 10.36 13.72
N THR A 424 -13.87 9.07 13.67
CA THR A 424 -12.97 7.98 13.29
C THR A 424 -13.66 7.11 12.26
N GLY A 425 -13.35 7.35 11.01
CA GLY A 425 -13.72 6.48 9.89
C GLY A 425 -12.56 5.59 9.49
N MET A 426 -12.67 5.04 8.28
CA MET A 426 -11.62 4.22 7.67
C MET A 426 -11.26 4.76 6.30
N THR A 427 -10.00 4.64 5.91
CA THR A 427 -9.50 4.92 4.56
C THR A 427 -8.69 3.75 4.06
N VAL A 428 -8.73 3.47 2.75
CA VAL A 428 -7.87 2.46 2.14
C VAL A 428 -6.43 2.98 2.14
N HIS A 429 -5.54 2.18 2.73
CA HIS A 429 -4.18 2.58 3.04
C HIS A 429 -3.12 1.81 2.25
N HIS A 430 -3.33 0.52 2.02
CA HIS A 430 -2.36 -0.35 1.35
C HIS A 430 -3.08 -1.52 0.68
N THR A 431 -2.62 -1.91 -0.51
CA THR A 431 -3.09 -3.09 -1.20
C THR A 431 -1.99 -4.15 -1.17
N MET A 432 -2.25 -5.28 -0.46
CA MET A 432 -1.27 -6.36 -0.31
C MET A 432 -1.29 -7.35 -1.47
N GLY A 433 -2.26 -7.22 -2.35
CA GLY A 433 -2.37 -7.98 -3.60
C GLY A 433 -1.66 -7.29 -4.76
N GLY A 434 -1.27 -8.08 -5.76
CA GLY A 434 -0.57 -7.59 -6.94
C GLY A 434 0.10 -8.72 -7.72
N LEU A 435 1.08 -8.40 -8.53
CA LEU A 435 1.82 -9.34 -9.36
C LEU A 435 2.55 -10.38 -8.50
N ASN A 436 2.41 -11.65 -8.90
CA ASN A 436 3.19 -12.73 -8.32
C ASN A 436 4.63 -12.65 -8.81
N THR A 437 5.58 -12.73 -7.89
CA THR A 437 7.02 -12.69 -8.21
C THR A 437 7.76 -13.78 -7.44
N ASN A 438 8.96 -14.13 -7.89
CA ASN A 438 9.86 -14.98 -7.14
C ASN A 438 10.81 -14.16 -6.24
N VAL A 439 11.71 -14.84 -5.53
CA VAL A 439 12.72 -14.21 -4.65
C VAL A 439 13.73 -13.31 -5.37
N LYS A 440 13.82 -13.38 -6.71
CA LYS A 440 14.63 -12.51 -7.56
C LYS A 440 13.83 -11.32 -8.10
N ALA A 441 12.60 -11.10 -7.63
CA ALA A 441 11.66 -10.09 -8.09
C ALA A 441 11.23 -10.25 -9.57
N GLN A 442 11.43 -11.41 -10.18
CA GLN A 442 10.94 -11.72 -11.54
C GLN A 442 9.44 -11.99 -11.51
N VAL A 443 8.69 -11.41 -12.43
CA VAL A 443 7.25 -11.61 -12.56
C VAL A 443 6.97 -13.02 -13.05
N LEU A 444 6.01 -13.68 -12.43
CA LEU A 444 5.57 -15.03 -12.77
C LEU A 444 4.24 -15.00 -13.52
N ASP A 445 4.08 -15.95 -14.44
CA ASP A 445 2.81 -16.22 -15.08
C ASP A 445 1.92 -17.16 -14.23
N TRP A 446 0.75 -17.51 -14.73
CA TRP A 446 -0.20 -18.39 -14.04
C TRP A 446 0.30 -19.82 -13.84
N THR A 447 1.34 -20.26 -14.57
CA THR A 447 1.99 -21.57 -14.40
C THR A 447 3.10 -21.55 -13.36
N GLY A 448 3.48 -20.36 -12.88
CA GLY A 448 4.64 -20.15 -12.02
C GLY A 448 5.95 -20.01 -12.80
N SER A 449 5.89 -19.92 -14.13
CA SER A 449 7.06 -19.67 -14.98
C SER A 449 7.43 -18.20 -15.00
N VAL A 450 8.73 -17.91 -15.11
CA VAL A 450 9.23 -16.52 -15.18
C VAL A 450 8.87 -15.91 -16.53
N ILE A 451 8.34 -14.68 -16.50
CA ILE A 451 8.25 -13.83 -17.69
C ILE A 451 9.62 -13.17 -17.89
N PRO A 452 10.37 -13.55 -18.95
CA PRO A 452 11.74 -13.07 -19.11
C PRO A 452 11.80 -11.54 -19.21
N ARG A 453 12.82 -10.95 -18.57
CA ARG A 453 13.11 -9.50 -18.59
C ARG A 453 12.02 -8.63 -17.96
N LEU A 454 11.07 -9.22 -17.20
CA LEU A 454 10.05 -8.50 -16.46
C LEU A 454 10.22 -8.69 -14.95
N TYR A 455 10.39 -7.60 -14.23
CA TYR A 455 10.57 -7.55 -12.79
C TYR A 455 9.48 -6.69 -12.15
N ALA A 456 9.17 -6.93 -10.87
CA ALA A 456 8.27 -6.08 -10.12
C ALA A 456 8.69 -5.99 -8.66
N ALA A 457 8.50 -4.81 -8.03
CA ALA A 457 8.89 -4.56 -6.66
C ALA A 457 7.97 -3.55 -5.95
N GLY A 458 7.82 -3.72 -4.63
CA GLY A 458 6.97 -2.90 -3.78
C GLY A 458 5.48 -3.21 -3.93
N GLU A 459 4.62 -2.25 -3.63
CA GLU A 459 3.16 -2.44 -3.49
C GLU A 459 2.44 -2.95 -4.76
N ILE A 460 3.08 -2.91 -5.94
CA ILE A 460 2.57 -3.54 -7.16
C ILE A 460 2.59 -5.07 -7.09
N THR A 461 3.34 -5.65 -6.14
CA THR A 461 3.47 -7.10 -5.97
C THR A 461 2.54 -7.61 -4.88
N GLY A 462 2.03 -8.83 -5.06
CA GLY A 462 1.26 -9.57 -4.06
C GLY A 462 2.07 -10.69 -3.40
N GLY A 463 1.52 -11.31 -2.35
CA GLY A 463 2.06 -12.52 -1.74
C GLY A 463 3.18 -12.32 -0.70
N ILE A 464 3.51 -11.09 -0.28
CA ILE A 464 4.50 -10.83 0.77
C ILE A 464 3.82 -10.66 2.14
N HIS A 465 2.84 -9.78 2.23
CA HIS A 465 2.28 -9.35 3.50
C HIS A 465 1.09 -10.19 4.00
N GLY A 466 0.62 -11.15 3.21
CA GLY A 466 -0.59 -11.91 3.54
C GLY A 466 -1.81 -11.00 3.69
N THR A 467 -2.70 -11.34 4.63
CA THR A 467 -3.98 -10.63 4.82
C THR A 467 -3.84 -9.29 5.55
N ASN A 468 -2.72 -9.06 6.27
CA ASN A 468 -2.50 -7.85 7.04
C ASN A 468 -1.02 -7.49 7.12
N ARG A 469 -0.67 -6.34 6.58
CA ARG A 469 0.70 -5.80 6.56
C ARG A 469 1.07 -5.17 7.90
N VAL A 470 2.18 -5.60 8.47
CA VAL A 470 2.79 -5.00 9.67
C VAL A 470 3.27 -3.58 9.38
N GLY A 471 3.02 -2.63 10.29
CA GLY A 471 3.47 -1.24 10.17
C GLY A 471 4.98 -1.15 9.97
N GLY A 472 5.45 -0.29 9.06
CA GLY A 472 6.88 -0.13 8.72
C GLY A 472 7.40 -1.06 7.62
N ASN A 473 6.68 -2.15 7.28
CA ASN A 473 7.15 -3.13 6.31
C ASN A 473 6.86 -2.77 4.84
N ALA A 474 5.91 -1.86 4.55
CA ALA A 474 5.67 -1.43 3.18
C ALA A 474 6.87 -0.69 2.58
N VAL A 475 7.48 0.21 3.37
CA VAL A 475 8.68 0.95 2.94
C VAL A 475 9.87 0.00 2.81
N LEU A 476 9.99 -0.96 3.74
CA LEU A 476 11.01 -2.00 3.67
C LEU A 476 10.90 -2.84 2.39
N ASP A 477 9.71 -3.32 2.08
CA ASP A 477 9.42 -4.09 0.87
C ASP A 477 9.81 -3.34 -0.41
N CYS A 478 9.44 -2.07 -0.51
CA CYS A 478 9.83 -1.22 -1.63
C CYS A 478 11.35 -1.20 -1.84
N PHE A 479 12.12 -1.02 -0.77
CA PHE A 479 13.57 -0.89 -0.88
C PHE A 479 14.28 -2.21 -1.07
N VAL A 480 13.88 -3.27 -0.36
CA VAL A 480 14.51 -4.59 -0.49
C VAL A 480 14.29 -5.16 -1.90
N PHE A 481 13.02 -5.29 -2.31
CA PHE A 481 12.76 -5.87 -3.62
C PHE A 481 13.06 -4.91 -4.78
N GLY A 482 13.03 -3.60 -4.55
CA GLY A 482 13.55 -2.63 -5.51
C GLY A 482 15.03 -2.85 -5.81
N GLN A 483 15.86 -3.03 -4.77
CA GLN A 483 17.28 -3.35 -4.97
C GLN A 483 17.48 -4.69 -5.68
N ILE A 484 16.74 -5.74 -5.26
CA ILE A 484 16.82 -7.07 -5.87
C ILE A 484 16.43 -7.02 -7.35
N ALA A 485 15.33 -6.33 -7.70
CA ALA A 485 14.90 -6.17 -9.08
C ALA A 485 15.93 -5.43 -9.94
N GLY A 486 16.47 -4.32 -9.43
CA GLY A 486 17.49 -3.54 -10.14
C GLY A 486 18.78 -4.32 -10.37
N GLU A 487 19.24 -5.05 -9.36
CA GLU A 487 20.44 -5.89 -9.47
C GLU A 487 20.25 -7.01 -10.50
N ASN A 488 19.14 -7.78 -10.41
CA ASN A 488 18.87 -8.86 -11.35
C ASN A 488 18.65 -8.36 -12.78
N ALA A 489 17.92 -7.28 -12.96
CA ALA A 489 17.73 -6.67 -14.29
C ALA A 489 19.07 -6.22 -14.92
N SER A 490 20.02 -5.72 -14.12
CA SER A 490 21.33 -5.30 -14.59
C SER A 490 22.20 -6.47 -15.10
N GLN A 491 21.92 -7.69 -14.63
CA GLN A 491 22.67 -8.91 -15.01
C GLN A 491 22.10 -9.59 -16.26
N GLU A 492 20.94 -9.16 -16.76
CA GLU A 492 20.40 -9.67 -18.02
C GLU A 492 21.34 -9.38 -19.17
N THR A 493 21.41 -10.29 -20.13
CA THR A 493 22.18 -10.08 -21.37
C THR A 493 21.53 -8.97 -22.19
N ILE A 494 22.35 -8.10 -22.82
CA ILE A 494 21.87 -7.06 -23.71
C ILE A 494 21.24 -7.73 -24.95
N ALA A 495 19.95 -7.45 -25.20
CA ALA A 495 19.29 -7.91 -26.42
C ALA A 495 19.81 -7.13 -27.63
N ALA A 496 20.08 -7.86 -28.72
CA ALA A 496 20.55 -7.31 -29.98
C ALA A 496 19.54 -6.33 -30.61
#